data_6d070f400ee7bd69e1bf1762faa2f8a3
#
_entry.id   6d070f400ee7bd69e1bf1762faa2f8a3
#
_cell.length_a   1.000
_cell.length_b   1.000
_cell.length_c   1.000
_cell.angle_alpha   90.00
_cell.angle_beta   90.00
_cell.angle_gamma   90.00
#
_symmetry.space_group_name_H-M   'P 1'
#
loop_
_entity.id
_entity.type
_entity.pdbx_description
1 polymer ?
#
loop_
_entity_poly.entity_id
_entity_poly.type
_entity_poly.pdbx_seq_one_letter_code
_entity_poly.pdbx_strand_id
1 'polypeptide(L)'
;MPVRKTALIKTLSVGFALLLIIPCVTAGEPDLLREENDYRVSMEQMHLNQKTRQFIRTYIRANREELDEVKEKSRSPFAITDSVFNAYELPVQLKYLAVIESDLKTKAVSRVGAAGPWQLMPETARLLGLKISSHKDERKLYDKSTDAAARYLKDLHAEFGNWLLAFAAYNGGESAVYHAIHMSGSHHYWQLQGYLPAESRTYVKKFIATCYFFEGRSSLKEFCMGS
;
A
#
# COMPACT_ATOMS: atom_id res chain seq x y z
N MET A 1 -26.61 -20.85 -96.08
CA MET A 1 -25.47 -20.60 -95.14
C MET A 1 -26.02 -19.83 -93.97
N PRO A 2 -26.03 -20.36 -92.75
CA PRO A 2 -26.73 -19.76 -91.63
C PRO A 2 -25.82 -18.80 -90.86
N VAL A 3 -26.38 -17.67 -90.44
CA VAL A 3 -25.79 -16.65 -89.62
C VAL A 3 -26.13 -16.98 -88.12
N ARG A 4 -25.11 -17.22 -87.32
CA ARG A 4 -25.24 -17.48 -85.90
C ARG A 4 -25.57 -16.19 -85.10
N LYS A 5 -26.66 -16.22 -84.37
CA LYS A 5 -27.01 -15.21 -83.38
C LYS A 5 -26.25 -15.45 -82.08
N THR A 6 -25.38 -14.55 -81.71
CA THR A 6 -24.74 -14.55 -80.44
C THR A 6 -25.63 -13.87 -79.38
N ALA A 7 -26.01 -14.59 -78.36
CA ALA A 7 -26.80 -14.10 -77.22
C ALA A 7 -25.88 -13.35 -76.24
N LEU A 8 -26.21 -12.13 -75.91
CA LEU A 8 -25.51 -11.28 -74.93
C LEU A 8 -26.07 -11.59 -73.54
N ILE A 9 -25.25 -12.24 -72.69
CA ILE A 9 -25.60 -12.50 -71.30
C ILE A 9 -25.25 -11.23 -70.54
N LYS A 10 -26.27 -10.57 -69.98
CA LYS A 10 -26.11 -9.48 -69.03
C LYS A 10 -25.83 -10.08 -67.63
N THR A 11 -24.58 -9.94 -67.17
CA THR A 11 -24.23 -10.25 -65.79
C THR A 11 -24.72 -9.11 -64.88
N LEU A 12 -25.67 -9.44 -64.01
CA LEU A 12 -26.11 -8.56 -62.93
C LEU A 12 -25.04 -8.55 -61.80
N SER A 13 -24.35 -7.46 -61.67
CA SER A 13 -23.42 -7.25 -60.54
C SER A 13 -24.23 -6.90 -59.29
N VAL A 14 -24.37 -7.85 -58.38
CA VAL A 14 -24.93 -7.58 -57.04
C VAL A 14 -23.81 -7.00 -56.18
N GLY A 15 -23.84 -5.70 -56.00
CA GLY A 15 -22.96 -4.98 -55.07
C GLY A 15 -23.28 -5.38 -53.61
N PHE A 16 -22.42 -6.16 -53.01
CA PHE A 16 -22.46 -6.46 -51.57
C PHE A 16 -21.90 -5.22 -50.84
N ALA A 17 -22.80 -4.37 -50.32
CA ALA A 17 -22.42 -3.29 -49.45
C ALA A 17 -22.02 -3.90 -48.11
N LEU A 18 -20.72 -4.02 -47.83
CA LEU A 18 -20.18 -4.41 -46.55
C LEU A 18 -20.40 -3.24 -45.58
N LEU A 19 -21.48 -3.32 -44.78
CA LEU A 19 -21.71 -2.38 -43.68
C LEU A 19 -20.64 -2.67 -42.62
N LEU A 20 -19.58 -1.88 -42.59
CA LEU A 20 -18.65 -1.84 -41.46
C LEU A 20 -19.38 -1.28 -40.26
N ILE A 21 -19.90 -2.16 -39.42
CA ILE A 21 -20.35 -1.81 -38.07
C ILE A 21 -19.07 -1.48 -37.28
N ILE A 22 -18.73 -0.19 -37.23
CA ILE A 22 -17.73 0.33 -36.29
C ILE A 22 -18.42 0.24 -34.92
N PRO A 23 -17.94 -0.60 -33.96
CA PRO A 23 -18.45 -0.54 -32.61
C PRO A 23 -18.11 0.85 -32.07
N CYS A 24 -19.15 1.62 -31.78
CA CYS A 24 -19.04 2.86 -31.00
C CYS A 24 -18.50 2.45 -29.62
N VAL A 25 -17.20 2.58 -29.42
CA VAL A 25 -16.58 2.45 -28.10
C VAL A 25 -17.06 3.62 -27.28
N THR A 26 -18.10 3.38 -26.47
CA THR A 26 -18.50 4.30 -25.44
C THR A 26 -17.33 4.41 -24.45
N ALA A 27 -16.64 5.52 -24.49
CA ALA A 27 -15.65 5.89 -23.48
C ALA A 27 -16.41 6.07 -22.16
N GLY A 28 -16.35 5.06 -21.25
CA GLY A 28 -17.04 5.21 -19.96
C GLY A 28 -17.06 4.01 -19.02
N GLU A 29 -16.53 2.81 -19.35
CA GLU A 29 -16.45 1.72 -18.37
C GLU A 29 -15.28 0.72 -18.51
N PRO A 30 -14.23 0.95 -19.28
CA PRO A 30 -13.15 -0.04 -19.41
C PRO A 30 -12.13 -0.02 -18.27
N ASP A 31 -12.05 1.07 -17.51
CA ASP A 31 -10.92 1.29 -16.60
C ASP A 31 -11.06 0.49 -15.30
N LEU A 32 -12.24 0.46 -14.71
CA LEU A 32 -12.47 -0.25 -13.43
C LEU A 32 -12.31 -1.77 -13.55
N LEU A 33 -12.79 -2.39 -14.62
CA LEU A 33 -12.66 -3.83 -14.84
C LEU A 33 -11.23 -4.22 -15.19
N ARG A 34 -10.51 -3.36 -15.89
CA ARG A 34 -9.10 -3.54 -16.21
C ARG A 34 -8.24 -3.39 -14.96
N GLU A 35 -8.46 -2.34 -14.17
CA GLU A 35 -7.81 -2.15 -12.88
C GLU A 35 -8.08 -3.32 -11.94
N GLU A 36 -9.30 -3.84 -11.87
CA GLU A 36 -9.66 -4.96 -11.01
C GLU A 36 -9.01 -6.27 -11.46
N ASN A 37 -8.85 -6.50 -12.77
CA ASN A 37 -8.19 -7.68 -13.30
C ASN A 37 -6.66 -7.60 -13.12
N ASP A 38 -6.05 -6.45 -13.39
CA ASP A 38 -4.62 -6.21 -13.17
C ASP A 38 -4.28 -6.35 -11.67
N TYR A 39 -5.15 -5.83 -10.81
CA TYR A 39 -5.06 -5.99 -9.36
C TYR A 39 -5.10 -7.47 -8.95
N ARG A 40 -6.06 -8.25 -9.48
CA ARG A 40 -6.22 -9.66 -9.15
C ARG A 40 -4.99 -10.47 -9.56
N VAL A 41 -4.49 -10.29 -10.77
CA VAL A 41 -3.30 -10.99 -11.28
C VAL A 41 -2.06 -10.64 -10.46
N SER A 42 -1.88 -9.35 -10.11
CA SER A 42 -0.74 -8.91 -9.31
C SER A 42 -0.78 -9.44 -7.88
N MET A 43 -1.96 -9.53 -7.27
CA MET A 43 -2.14 -10.05 -5.91
C MET A 43 -1.95 -11.58 -5.81
N GLU A 44 -2.33 -12.35 -6.84
CA GLU A 44 -2.11 -13.80 -6.87
C GLU A 44 -0.62 -14.15 -6.88
N GLN A 45 0.20 -13.35 -7.54
CA GLN A 45 1.64 -13.57 -7.63
C GLN A 45 2.43 -13.19 -6.36
N MET A 46 1.80 -12.55 -5.36
CA MET A 46 2.45 -12.15 -4.10
C MET A 46 2.43 -13.24 -3.00
N HIS A 47 1.97 -14.45 -3.31
CA HIS A 47 1.82 -15.56 -2.34
C HIS A 47 0.99 -15.22 -1.08
N LEU A 48 0.23 -14.11 -1.12
CA LEU A 48 -0.69 -13.74 -0.05
C LEU A 48 -1.91 -14.67 -0.04
N ASN A 49 -2.34 -15.06 1.15
CA ASN A 49 -3.56 -15.85 1.27
C ASN A 49 -4.81 -15.06 0.83
N GLN A 50 -5.86 -15.77 0.45
CA GLN A 50 -7.10 -15.17 -0.08
C GLN A 50 -7.72 -14.12 0.86
N LYS A 51 -7.70 -14.36 2.19
CA LYS A 51 -8.25 -13.43 3.19
C LYS A 51 -7.48 -12.10 3.20
N THR A 52 -6.16 -12.16 3.10
CA THR A 52 -5.31 -10.96 3.04
C THR A 52 -5.55 -10.18 1.76
N ARG A 53 -5.62 -10.85 0.60
CA ARG A 53 -5.95 -10.21 -0.67
C ARG A 53 -7.32 -9.52 -0.66
N GLN A 54 -8.32 -10.18 -0.08
CA GLN A 54 -9.65 -9.59 0.07
C GLN A 54 -9.63 -8.37 0.98
N PHE A 55 -8.91 -8.44 2.12
CA PHE A 55 -8.74 -7.29 3.01
C PHE A 55 -8.14 -6.10 2.27
N ILE A 56 -7.05 -6.29 1.52
CA ILE A 56 -6.37 -5.22 0.78
C ILE A 56 -7.33 -4.52 -0.19
N ARG A 57 -8.08 -5.30 -0.99
CA ARG A 57 -9.09 -4.76 -1.91
C ARG A 57 -10.16 -3.93 -1.20
N THR A 58 -10.71 -4.49 -0.12
CA THR A 58 -11.76 -3.83 0.64
C THR A 58 -11.25 -2.55 1.29
N TYR A 59 -10.03 -2.59 1.84
CA TYR A 59 -9.41 -1.42 2.47
C TYR A 59 -9.16 -0.29 1.46
N ILE A 60 -8.56 -0.58 0.31
CA ILE A 60 -8.31 0.42 -0.73
C ILE A 60 -9.64 1.02 -1.22
N ARG A 61 -10.66 0.19 -1.47
CA ARG A 61 -11.97 0.69 -1.91
C ARG A 61 -12.63 1.59 -0.86
N ALA A 62 -12.57 1.20 0.40
CA ALA A 62 -13.21 1.93 1.50
C ALA A 62 -12.51 3.26 1.84
N ASN A 63 -11.21 3.37 1.56
CA ASN A 63 -10.41 4.55 1.90
C ASN A 63 -9.86 5.25 0.63
N ARG A 64 -10.49 5.02 -0.53
CA ARG A 64 -9.98 5.52 -1.81
C ARG A 64 -9.82 7.04 -1.83
N GLU A 65 -10.85 7.76 -1.41
CA GLU A 65 -10.86 9.22 -1.41
C GLU A 65 -9.76 9.80 -0.50
N GLU A 66 -9.64 9.28 0.73
CA GLU A 66 -8.60 9.70 1.67
C GLU A 66 -7.19 9.39 1.15
N LEU A 67 -7.00 8.21 0.56
CA LEU A 67 -5.70 7.83 -0.01
C LEU A 67 -5.33 8.69 -1.23
N ASP A 68 -6.28 9.04 -2.08
CA ASP A 68 -6.07 9.96 -3.22
C ASP A 68 -5.74 11.37 -2.71
N GLU A 69 -6.44 11.90 -1.71
CA GLU A 69 -6.10 13.18 -1.07
C GLU A 69 -4.69 13.20 -0.48
N VAL A 70 -4.31 12.12 0.21
CA VAL A 70 -2.96 12.00 0.77
C VAL A 70 -1.93 11.98 -0.35
N LYS A 71 -2.20 11.26 -1.43
CA LYS A 71 -1.31 11.16 -2.59
C LYS A 71 -1.04 12.53 -3.22
N GLU A 72 -2.06 13.37 -3.36
CA GLU A 72 -1.91 14.74 -3.89
C GLU A 72 -1.05 15.63 -2.97
N LYS A 73 -1.20 15.49 -1.65
CA LYS A 73 -0.52 16.33 -0.65
C LYS A 73 0.84 15.78 -0.21
N SER A 74 1.18 14.54 -0.59
CA SER A 74 2.33 13.80 -0.05
C SER A 74 3.69 14.23 -0.57
N ARG A 75 3.77 14.98 -1.68
CA ARG A 75 5.03 15.28 -2.38
C ARG A 75 6.11 15.85 -1.45
N SER A 76 5.79 16.88 -0.68
CA SER A 76 6.75 17.50 0.24
C SER A 76 7.05 16.63 1.46
N PRO A 77 6.06 16.08 2.19
CA PRO A 77 6.32 15.12 3.27
C PRO A 77 7.15 13.92 2.83
N PHE A 78 6.84 13.33 1.69
CA PHE A 78 7.60 12.17 1.20
C PHE A 78 9.03 12.50 0.83
N ALA A 79 9.29 13.67 0.24
CA ALA A 79 10.67 14.11 -0.05
C ALA A 79 11.53 14.21 1.23
N ILE A 80 10.96 14.74 2.32
CA ILE A 80 11.63 14.79 3.63
C ILE A 80 11.88 13.36 4.15
N THR A 81 10.84 12.51 4.12
CA THR A 81 10.94 11.14 4.62
C THR A 81 11.95 10.33 3.81
N ASP A 82 11.91 10.41 2.48
CA ASP A 82 12.84 9.69 1.60
C ASP A 82 14.29 10.11 1.88
N SER A 83 14.54 11.40 2.10
CA SER A 83 15.88 11.92 2.46
C SER A 83 16.37 11.35 3.79
N VAL A 84 15.50 11.33 4.82
CA VAL A 84 15.85 10.80 6.14
C VAL A 84 16.06 9.27 6.06
N PHE A 85 15.13 8.54 5.43
CA PHE A 85 15.22 7.09 5.36
C PHE A 85 16.42 6.60 4.57
N ASN A 86 16.76 7.27 3.47
CA ASN A 86 17.99 6.98 2.72
C ASN A 86 19.25 7.20 3.58
N ALA A 87 19.27 8.23 4.44
CA ALA A 87 20.41 8.48 5.35
C ALA A 87 20.57 7.37 6.42
N TYR A 88 19.48 6.69 6.79
CA TYR A 88 19.49 5.54 7.69
C TYR A 88 19.56 4.18 6.98
N GLU A 89 19.66 4.16 5.66
CA GLU A 89 19.64 2.95 4.80
C GLU A 89 18.36 2.11 4.99
N LEU A 90 17.23 2.81 5.13
CA LEU A 90 15.91 2.20 5.31
C LEU A 90 15.12 2.19 4.00
N PRO A 91 14.26 1.19 3.78
CA PRO A 91 13.33 1.19 2.66
C PRO A 91 12.42 2.42 2.68
N VAL A 92 12.42 3.18 1.58
CA VAL A 92 11.61 4.42 1.50
C VAL A 92 10.10 4.16 1.59
N GLN A 93 9.65 2.94 1.34
CA GLN A 93 8.26 2.53 1.48
C GLN A 93 7.74 2.60 2.91
N LEU A 94 8.63 2.58 3.91
CA LEU A 94 8.24 2.75 5.32
C LEU A 94 7.52 4.08 5.58
N LYS A 95 7.64 5.07 4.68
CA LYS A 95 6.85 6.31 4.71
C LYS A 95 5.35 6.10 4.76
N TYR A 96 4.86 4.98 4.22
CA TYR A 96 3.43 4.65 4.24
C TYR A 96 2.89 4.33 5.64
N LEU A 97 3.76 4.10 6.63
CA LEU A 97 3.33 4.04 8.03
C LEU A 97 2.76 5.38 8.50
N ALA A 98 3.39 6.51 8.15
CA ALA A 98 2.87 7.83 8.50
C ALA A 98 1.52 8.15 7.83
N VAL A 99 1.24 7.55 6.66
CA VAL A 99 -0.09 7.61 6.04
C VAL A 99 -1.11 6.87 6.91
N ILE A 100 -0.81 5.63 7.32
CA ILE A 100 -1.70 4.80 8.13
C ILE A 100 -1.95 5.41 9.51
N GLU A 101 -0.94 6.06 10.08
CA GLU A 101 -0.99 6.62 11.43
C GLU A 101 -1.82 7.91 11.50
N SER A 102 -1.75 8.75 10.47
CA SER A 102 -2.34 10.09 10.58
C SER A 102 -2.70 10.77 9.26
N ASP A 103 -2.61 10.10 8.11
CA ASP A 103 -2.67 10.75 6.79
C ASP A 103 -1.64 11.88 6.65
N LEU A 104 -0.44 11.68 7.21
CA LEU A 104 0.66 12.68 7.27
C LEU A 104 0.33 13.92 8.11
N LYS A 105 -0.73 13.91 8.91
CA LYS A 105 -1.19 15.07 9.68
C LYS A 105 -0.27 15.35 10.87
N THR A 106 0.47 16.46 10.82
CA THR A 106 1.42 16.86 11.87
C THR A 106 0.76 17.18 13.21
N LYS A 107 -0.50 17.63 13.19
CA LYS A 107 -1.25 18.01 14.40
C LYS A 107 -2.13 16.88 14.97
N ALA A 108 -2.10 15.69 14.38
CA ALA A 108 -2.90 14.56 14.85
C ALA A 108 -2.53 14.20 16.30
N VAL A 109 -3.54 13.93 17.11
CA VAL A 109 -3.39 13.44 18.49
C VAL A 109 -4.45 12.38 18.76
N SER A 110 -4.04 11.19 19.17
CA SER A 110 -4.96 10.10 19.50
C SER A 110 -5.53 10.26 20.92
N ARG A 111 -6.59 9.50 21.23
CA ARG A 111 -7.20 9.47 22.56
C ARG A 111 -6.24 8.96 23.64
N VAL A 112 -5.27 8.15 23.26
CA VAL A 112 -4.25 7.58 24.16
C VAL A 112 -2.95 8.39 24.20
N GLY A 113 -2.92 9.57 23.56
CA GLY A 113 -1.81 10.51 23.63
C GLY A 113 -0.71 10.31 22.59
N ALA A 114 -0.86 9.40 21.61
CA ALA A 114 0.03 9.35 20.45
C ALA A 114 -0.12 10.64 19.65
N ALA A 115 0.97 11.18 19.06
CA ALA A 115 0.90 12.46 18.37
C ALA A 115 1.82 12.54 17.15
N GLY A 116 1.42 13.45 16.23
CA GLY A 116 2.14 13.79 15.03
C GLY A 116 1.96 12.81 13.88
N PRO A 117 2.71 12.98 12.77
CA PRO A 117 2.53 12.16 11.58
C PRO A 117 2.81 10.68 11.81
N TRP A 118 3.68 10.36 12.74
CA TRP A 118 4.11 9.01 13.10
C TRP A 118 3.40 8.43 14.33
N GLN A 119 2.46 9.15 14.92
CA GLN A 119 1.70 8.76 16.12
C GLN A 119 2.57 8.17 17.23
N LEU A 120 3.71 8.83 17.51
CA LEU A 120 4.60 8.39 18.56
C LEU A 120 3.98 8.63 19.96
N MET A 121 4.03 7.60 20.81
CA MET A 121 3.64 7.72 22.21
C MET A 121 4.62 8.63 22.95
N PRO A 122 4.17 9.35 23.99
CA PRO A 122 5.05 10.30 24.71
C PRO A 122 6.32 9.65 25.27
N GLU A 123 6.23 8.45 25.80
CA GLU A 123 7.36 7.73 26.36
C GLU A 123 8.36 7.33 25.28
N THR A 124 7.90 6.70 24.21
CA THR A 124 8.73 6.33 23.07
C THR A 124 9.41 7.55 22.47
N ALA A 125 8.68 8.66 22.29
CA ALA A 125 9.23 9.88 21.74
C ALA A 125 10.35 10.48 22.61
N ARG A 126 10.22 10.43 23.95
CA ARG A 126 11.28 10.89 24.87
C ARG A 126 12.51 9.98 24.82
N LEU A 127 12.33 8.67 24.76
CA LEU A 127 13.43 7.71 24.58
C LEU A 127 14.18 7.97 23.26
N LEU A 128 13.44 8.35 22.22
CA LEU A 128 14.01 8.77 20.94
C LEU A 128 14.56 10.21 20.93
N GLY A 129 14.62 10.91 22.09
CA GLY A 129 15.21 12.23 22.24
C GLY A 129 14.32 13.40 21.81
N LEU A 130 13.04 13.19 21.53
CA LEU A 130 12.09 14.26 21.21
C LEU A 130 11.67 15.03 22.49
N LYS A 131 11.62 16.34 22.38
CA LYS A 131 11.18 17.22 23.47
C LYS A 131 9.65 17.34 23.47
N ILE A 132 9.04 17.07 24.62
CA ILE A 132 7.60 17.20 24.83
C ILE A 132 7.36 18.04 26.10
N SER A 133 6.78 19.20 25.90
CA SER A 133 6.40 20.15 26.97
C SER A 133 5.03 20.75 26.67
N SER A 134 4.50 21.57 27.60
CA SER A 134 3.26 22.33 27.40
C SER A 134 3.32 23.31 26.20
N HIS A 135 4.52 23.80 25.88
CA HIS A 135 4.71 24.78 24.81
C HIS A 135 5.25 24.19 23.51
N LYS A 136 5.85 23.00 23.55
CA LYS A 136 6.51 22.40 22.39
C LYS A 136 6.38 20.89 22.41
N ASP A 137 5.84 20.35 21.36
CA ASP A 137 5.73 18.90 21.12
C ASP A 137 6.42 18.58 19.78
N GLU A 138 7.66 18.06 19.86
CA GLU A 138 8.48 17.78 18.69
C GLU A 138 8.00 16.57 17.89
N ARG A 139 7.06 15.79 18.42
CA ARG A 139 6.36 14.73 17.64
C ARG A 139 5.56 15.33 16.49
N LYS A 140 5.15 16.59 16.59
CA LYS A 140 4.38 17.35 15.59
C LYS A 140 5.27 18.09 14.58
N LEU A 141 6.58 18.08 14.74
CA LEU A 141 7.53 18.61 13.77
C LEU A 141 7.93 17.47 12.82
N TYR A 142 7.55 17.62 11.55
CA TYR A 142 7.62 16.52 10.58
C TYR A 142 9.04 15.95 10.43
N ASP A 143 10.04 16.81 10.29
CA ASP A 143 11.47 16.48 10.18
C ASP A 143 11.98 15.70 11.40
N LYS A 144 11.74 16.23 12.59
CA LYS A 144 12.19 15.61 13.84
C LYS A 144 11.51 14.30 14.16
N SER A 145 10.20 14.24 13.95
CA SER A 145 9.44 13.03 14.21
C SER A 145 9.76 11.95 13.17
N THR A 146 10.10 12.33 11.94
CA THR A 146 10.56 11.39 10.91
C THR A 146 11.93 10.80 11.25
N ASP A 147 12.88 11.63 11.72
CA ASP A 147 14.18 11.14 12.20
C ASP A 147 14.02 10.15 13.37
N ALA A 148 13.17 10.50 14.34
CA ALA A 148 12.89 9.62 15.47
C ALA A 148 12.22 8.29 15.02
N ALA A 149 11.24 8.36 14.12
CA ALA A 149 10.59 7.18 13.57
C ALA A 149 11.55 6.30 12.78
N ALA A 150 12.47 6.89 12.02
CA ALA A 150 13.51 6.16 11.29
C ALA A 150 14.39 5.32 12.24
N ARG A 151 14.87 5.94 13.32
CA ARG A 151 15.68 5.24 14.32
C ARG A 151 14.88 4.12 15.00
N TYR A 152 13.65 4.39 15.39
CA TYR A 152 12.79 3.39 16.03
C TYR A 152 12.51 2.21 15.10
N LEU A 153 12.20 2.46 13.83
CA LEU A 153 11.97 1.40 12.84
C LEU A 153 13.24 0.59 12.57
N LYS A 154 14.41 1.24 12.56
CA LYS A 154 15.71 0.56 12.44
C LYS A 154 15.97 -0.38 13.61
N ASP A 155 15.71 0.10 14.84
CA ASP A 155 15.88 -0.69 16.06
C ASP A 155 14.93 -1.89 16.07
N LEU A 156 13.65 -1.69 15.75
CA LEU A 156 12.67 -2.79 15.65
C LEU A 156 13.03 -3.81 14.57
N HIS A 157 13.56 -3.35 13.43
CA HIS A 157 14.01 -4.28 12.39
C HIS A 157 15.27 -5.04 12.79
N ALA A 158 16.20 -4.39 13.47
CA ALA A 158 17.41 -5.06 14.00
C ALA A 158 17.03 -6.13 15.04
N GLU A 159 16.00 -5.87 15.85
CA GLU A 159 15.53 -6.81 16.88
C GLU A 159 14.80 -8.03 16.28
N PHE A 160 13.89 -7.82 15.33
CA PHE A 160 13.03 -8.89 14.83
C PHE A 160 13.49 -9.52 13.50
N GLY A 161 14.44 -8.91 12.77
CA GLY A 161 14.96 -9.39 11.49
C GLY A 161 13.94 -9.44 10.35
N ASN A 162 12.73 -8.92 10.57
CA ASN A 162 11.62 -8.98 9.62
C ASN A 162 10.75 -7.72 9.71
N TRP A 163 10.56 -7.04 8.57
CA TRP A 163 9.79 -5.79 8.53
C TRP A 163 8.34 -5.95 8.99
N LEU A 164 7.67 -7.05 8.65
CA LEU A 164 6.28 -7.24 9.06
C LEU A 164 6.16 -7.45 10.58
N LEU A 165 7.18 -8.04 11.22
CA LEU A 165 7.27 -8.13 12.68
C LEU A 165 7.59 -6.77 13.30
N ALA A 166 8.50 -5.99 12.69
CA ALA A 166 8.79 -4.62 13.11
C ALA A 166 7.52 -3.74 13.05
N PHE A 167 6.69 -3.87 12.02
CA PHE A 167 5.41 -3.15 11.94
C PHE A 167 4.41 -3.60 13.01
N ALA A 168 4.35 -4.91 13.29
CA ALA A 168 3.50 -5.41 14.36
C ALA A 168 3.96 -4.89 15.72
N ALA A 169 5.28 -4.78 15.94
CA ALA A 169 5.86 -4.22 17.16
C ALA A 169 5.65 -2.70 17.25
N TYR A 170 5.80 -1.98 16.17
CA TYR A 170 5.52 -0.53 16.11
C TYR A 170 4.10 -0.21 16.57
N ASN A 171 3.11 -0.98 16.12
CA ASN A 171 1.70 -0.79 16.49
C ASN A 171 1.34 -1.38 17.86
N GLY A 172 1.74 -2.61 18.14
CA GLY A 172 1.27 -3.38 19.32
C GLY A 172 2.29 -3.50 20.43
N GLY A 173 3.49 -2.97 20.26
CA GLY A 173 4.61 -3.12 21.18
C GLY A 173 5.39 -4.44 20.98
N GLU A 174 6.65 -4.41 21.36
CA GLU A 174 7.59 -5.54 21.24
C GLU A 174 7.11 -6.78 22.00
N SER A 175 6.53 -6.58 23.19
CA SER A 175 6.02 -7.68 24.02
C SER A 175 4.98 -8.54 23.32
N ALA A 176 4.13 -7.94 22.47
CA ALA A 176 3.13 -8.68 21.70
C ALA A 176 3.79 -9.57 20.64
N VAL A 177 4.88 -9.11 20.02
CA VAL A 177 5.64 -9.89 19.03
C VAL A 177 6.42 -11.00 19.70
N TYR A 178 7.09 -10.75 20.82
CA TYR A 178 7.78 -11.79 21.60
C TYR A 178 6.83 -12.90 22.05
N HIS A 179 5.64 -12.51 22.56
CA HIS A 179 4.61 -13.49 22.91
C HIS A 179 4.21 -14.35 21.70
N ALA A 180 3.99 -13.72 20.54
CA ALA A 180 3.61 -14.44 19.33
C ALA A 180 4.72 -15.38 18.82
N ILE A 181 5.99 -14.97 18.91
CA ILE A 181 7.16 -15.81 18.62
C ILE A 181 7.21 -17.01 19.57
N HIS A 182 7.06 -16.77 20.88
CA HIS A 182 7.07 -17.85 21.88
C HIS A 182 5.95 -18.87 21.62
N MET A 183 4.74 -18.40 21.36
CA MET A 183 3.55 -19.26 21.14
C MET A 183 3.61 -20.05 19.82
N SER A 184 4.24 -19.50 18.78
CA SER A 184 4.32 -20.14 17.46
C SER A 184 5.59 -20.96 17.26
N GLY A 185 6.67 -20.69 18.00
CA GLY A 185 8.00 -21.19 17.74
C GLY A 185 8.64 -20.69 16.44
N SER A 186 8.12 -19.59 15.85
CA SER A 186 8.55 -19.07 14.54
C SER A 186 8.83 -17.58 14.60
N HIS A 187 9.83 -17.14 13.79
CA HIS A 187 10.13 -15.73 13.51
C HIS A 187 9.55 -15.26 12.17
N HIS A 188 8.74 -16.10 11.48
CA HIS A 188 8.11 -15.72 10.23
C HIS A 188 6.71 -15.16 10.45
N TYR A 189 6.48 -13.90 10.06
CA TYR A 189 5.21 -13.21 10.27
C TYR A 189 3.98 -14.04 9.86
N TRP A 190 4.03 -14.65 8.67
CA TRP A 190 2.88 -15.41 8.14
C TRP A 190 2.53 -16.66 8.94
N GLN A 191 3.50 -17.22 9.68
CA GLN A 191 3.29 -18.38 10.54
C GLN A 191 2.77 -17.95 11.93
N LEU A 192 3.31 -16.85 12.49
CA LEU A 192 2.99 -16.41 13.85
C LEU A 192 1.83 -15.41 13.94
N GLN A 193 1.38 -14.82 12.83
CA GLN A 193 0.38 -13.75 12.86
C GLN A 193 -0.91 -14.11 13.61
N GLY A 194 -1.27 -15.40 13.69
CA GLY A 194 -2.42 -15.88 14.45
C GLY A 194 -2.36 -15.57 15.94
N TYR A 195 -1.16 -15.45 16.50
CA TYR A 195 -0.90 -15.15 17.91
C TYR A 195 -0.74 -13.66 18.21
N LEU A 196 -0.63 -12.81 17.18
CA LEU A 196 -0.59 -11.36 17.36
C LEU A 196 -1.98 -10.80 17.68
N PRO A 197 -2.07 -9.65 18.38
CA PRO A 197 -3.32 -8.91 18.53
C PRO A 197 -3.99 -8.62 17.18
N ALA A 198 -5.31 -8.63 17.13
CA ALA A 198 -6.06 -8.40 15.90
C ALA A 198 -5.74 -7.04 15.26
N GLU A 199 -5.47 -6.03 16.08
CA GLU A 199 -5.09 -4.69 15.66
C GLU A 199 -3.75 -4.71 14.89
N SER A 200 -2.71 -5.34 15.47
CA SER A 200 -1.39 -5.43 14.86
C SER A 200 -1.42 -6.23 13.55
N ARG A 201 -2.22 -7.32 13.48
CA ARG A 201 -2.45 -8.03 12.22
C ARG A 201 -3.11 -7.16 11.15
N THR A 202 -4.06 -6.33 11.58
CA THR A 202 -4.75 -5.40 10.69
C THR A 202 -3.82 -4.30 10.23
N TYR A 203 -2.98 -3.79 11.12
CA TYR A 203 -1.98 -2.78 10.83
C TYR A 203 -1.02 -3.20 9.71
N VAL A 204 -0.44 -4.39 9.81
CA VAL A 204 0.43 -4.94 8.77
C VAL A 204 -0.30 -5.04 7.42
N LYS A 205 -1.56 -5.47 7.42
CA LYS A 205 -2.36 -5.54 6.17
C LYS A 205 -2.67 -4.15 5.60
N LYS A 206 -2.89 -3.15 6.46
CA LYS A 206 -3.04 -1.76 6.04
C LYS A 206 -1.76 -1.24 5.37
N PHE A 207 -0.58 -1.55 5.95
CA PHE A 207 0.69 -1.19 5.33
C PHE A 207 0.81 -1.77 3.92
N ILE A 208 0.57 -3.08 3.77
CA ILE A 208 0.62 -3.75 2.46
C ILE A 208 -0.37 -3.09 1.48
N ALA A 209 -1.59 -2.78 1.93
CA ALA A 209 -2.62 -2.15 1.11
C ALA A 209 -2.23 -0.74 0.66
N THR A 210 -1.72 0.08 1.58
CA THR A 210 -1.29 1.46 1.30
C THR A 210 -0.09 1.47 0.36
N CYS A 211 0.93 0.66 0.63
CA CYS A 211 2.10 0.50 -0.24
C CYS A 211 1.68 0.08 -1.67
N TYR A 212 0.78 -0.90 -1.79
CA TYR A 212 0.25 -1.33 -3.08
C TYR A 212 -0.52 -0.21 -3.80
N PHE A 213 -1.32 0.57 -3.08
CA PHE A 213 -2.06 1.69 -3.66
C PHE A 213 -1.15 2.76 -4.26
N PHE A 214 -0.04 3.10 -3.60
CA PHE A 214 0.87 4.15 -4.05
C PHE A 214 1.84 3.71 -5.15
N GLU A 215 2.36 2.48 -5.08
CA GLU A 215 3.48 2.04 -5.93
C GLU A 215 3.20 0.74 -6.70
N GLY A 216 2.07 0.10 -6.44
CA GLY A 216 1.75 -1.18 -7.06
C GLY A 216 2.57 -2.34 -6.47
N ARG A 217 2.67 -3.44 -7.25
CA ARG A 217 3.23 -4.71 -6.78
C ARG A 217 4.74 -4.70 -6.53
N SER A 218 5.48 -3.96 -7.34
CA SER A 218 6.96 -4.01 -7.32
C SER A 218 7.55 -3.64 -5.97
N SER A 219 6.91 -2.71 -5.27
CA SER A 219 7.34 -2.21 -3.96
C SER A 219 7.15 -3.20 -2.80
N LEU A 220 6.33 -4.22 -2.99
CA LEU A 220 6.00 -5.18 -1.93
C LEU A 220 6.94 -6.39 -1.87
N LYS A 221 7.83 -6.57 -2.85
CA LYS A 221 8.73 -7.73 -2.89
C LYS A 221 9.61 -7.82 -1.65
N GLU A 222 10.16 -6.70 -1.21
CA GLU A 222 11.03 -6.61 -0.05
C GLU A 222 10.34 -7.02 1.26
N PHE A 223 9.05 -6.70 1.39
CA PHE A 223 8.29 -6.94 2.63
C PHE A 223 7.56 -8.27 2.66
N CYS A 224 7.09 -8.75 1.52
CA CYS A 224 6.25 -9.94 1.45
C CYS A 224 6.98 -11.20 1.03
N MET A 225 8.15 -11.08 0.38
CA MET A 225 8.88 -12.21 -0.19
C MET A 225 10.24 -12.45 0.48
N GLY A 226 10.73 -11.54 1.31
CA GLY A 226 12.00 -11.60 2.02
C GLY A 226 11.82 -12.07 3.45
N SER A 227 11.53 -13.34 3.65
CA SER A 227 11.63 -14.00 4.97
C SER A 227 11.58 -15.50 4.79
#